data_da28ff021bd1f65f2876efba38235de1
#
_entry.id   da28ff021bd1f65f2876efba38235de1
#
_cell.length_a   1.000
_cell.length_b   1.000
_cell.length_c   1.000
_cell.angle_alpha   90.00
_cell.angle_beta   90.00
_cell.angle_gamma   90.00
#
_symmetry.space_group_name_H-M   'P 1'
#
loop_
_entity.id
_entity.type
_entity.pdbx_description
1 polymer ?
#
loop_
_entity_poly.entity_id
_entity_poly.type
_entity_poly.pdbx_seq_one_letter_code
_entity_poly.pdbx_strand_id
1 'polypeptide(L)'
;MEQSSASVVELDASQQSEKPARKSLTLPAIIVVFGLLVMLYPVVSTAWNNMNASRAARAYAQLDKDIPQDVKNTQWERAHAYNEGRDTGPILDPWLNRIHADNPEYAEYLNQLNETEAMARFIFPSINVDLPVLHGTSDETLQRGLGHLYGSDLPVGGVGTHSIITGHTGLSNSTMFDHLTKAREGDAFYIQVSGHRLKYVVDQIKVVLPHETDDLRPVPNQDYVTLITCTPYGINTHRLLVRGHQVPLNEADDEVFQQTHGAGWQWWMYTLLVVVLVLGTAFAWWVWRQRQMEDSDDTFGEDNYDGDVAEDSFDNYHGNQADESATSHRAGGRHRRTRKRTEKSDSSQSQSASGQDGDDEDLWWEHDND
;
A
#
# COMPACT_ATOMS: atom_id res chain seq x y z
N MET A 1 -98.24 12.79 -9.23
CA MET A 1 -97.80 12.49 -7.81
C MET A 1 -96.46 11.79 -7.97
N GLU A 2 -95.41 12.56 -7.97
CA GLU A 2 -94.08 12.09 -8.16
C GLU A 2 -93.21 12.79 -7.15
N GLN A 3 -92.72 12.03 -6.18
CA GLN A 3 -91.79 12.51 -5.19
C GLN A 3 -90.37 12.24 -5.66
N SER A 4 -89.65 13.29 -5.95
CA SER A 4 -88.23 13.30 -6.26
C SER A 4 -87.43 13.24 -4.98
N SER A 5 -86.72 12.15 -4.80
CA SER A 5 -85.76 12.02 -3.75
C SER A 5 -84.41 12.49 -4.21
N ALA A 6 -83.93 13.58 -3.68
CA ALA A 6 -82.55 14.07 -3.86
C ALA A 6 -81.63 13.36 -2.90
N SER A 7 -80.69 12.58 -3.44
CA SER A 7 -79.61 11.98 -2.70
C SER A 7 -78.46 12.99 -2.49
N VAL A 8 -78.28 13.33 -1.26
CA VAL A 8 -77.08 14.10 -0.80
C VAL A 8 -75.83 13.18 -0.85
N VAL A 9 -74.94 13.54 -1.74
CA VAL A 9 -73.61 12.92 -1.79
C VAL A 9 -72.75 13.62 -0.74
N GLU A 10 -72.51 12.92 0.32
CA GLU A 10 -71.55 13.27 1.41
C GLU A 10 -70.12 13.04 0.88
N LEU A 11 -69.40 14.14 0.59
CA LEU A 11 -67.98 14.12 0.24
C LEU A 11 -67.17 13.96 1.53
N ASP A 12 -66.76 12.73 1.79
CA ASP A 12 -65.78 12.43 2.84
C ASP A 12 -64.40 12.92 2.42
N ALA A 13 -64.01 14.09 2.89
CA ALA A 13 -62.71 14.69 2.69
C ALA A 13 -61.77 14.29 3.85
N SER A 14 -61.46 12.99 3.98
CA SER A 14 -60.35 12.55 4.79
C SER A 14 -59.02 12.66 3.99
N GLN A 15 -58.53 13.88 3.80
CA GLN A 15 -57.16 14.08 3.40
C GLN A 15 -56.27 13.77 4.62
N GLN A 16 -55.87 12.50 4.76
CA GLN A 16 -54.75 12.13 5.61
C GLN A 16 -53.50 12.79 5.02
N SER A 17 -53.00 13.82 5.69
CA SER A 17 -51.68 14.38 5.48
C SER A 17 -50.67 13.30 5.83
N GLU A 18 -50.19 12.57 4.80
CA GLU A 18 -49.03 11.67 4.95
C GLU A 18 -47.83 12.52 5.34
N LYS A 19 -47.44 12.44 6.61
CA LYS A 19 -46.15 12.99 7.06
C LYS A 19 -45.05 12.35 6.22
N PRO A 20 -44.14 13.14 5.59
CA PRO A 20 -43.06 12.58 4.80
C PRO A 20 -42.23 11.62 5.67
N ALA A 21 -42.13 10.38 5.23
CA ALA A 21 -41.37 9.37 5.92
C ALA A 21 -39.92 9.88 6.09
N ARG A 22 -39.48 10.08 7.32
CA ARG A 22 -38.06 10.45 7.65
C ARG A 22 -37.14 9.47 6.97
N LYS A 23 -36.36 9.94 5.99
CA LYS A 23 -35.39 9.13 5.28
C LYS A 23 -34.32 8.70 6.29
N SER A 24 -34.30 7.43 6.64
CA SER A 24 -33.31 6.87 7.55
C SER A 24 -31.90 6.99 6.93
N LEU A 25 -31.07 7.84 7.52
CA LEU A 25 -29.65 8.02 7.12
C LEU A 25 -28.75 6.85 7.60
N THR A 26 -29.31 5.88 8.33
CA THR A 26 -28.53 4.79 8.93
C THR A 26 -27.92 3.86 7.89
N LEU A 27 -28.68 3.43 6.89
CA LEU A 27 -28.17 2.52 5.85
C LEU A 27 -27.08 3.17 4.98
N PRO A 28 -27.23 4.41 4.43
CA PRO A 28 -26.15 5.09 3.74
C PRO A 28 -24.89 5.28 4.62
N ALA A 29 -25.07 5.61 5.90
CA ALA A 29 -23.96 5.77 6.82
C ALA A 29 -23.20 4.47 7.04
N ILE A 30 -23.89 3.34 7.21
CA ILE A 30 -23.25 2.02 7.34
C ILE A 30 -22.44 1.68 6.08
N ILE A 31 -22.99 1.92 4.88
CA ILE A 31 -22.31 1.63 3.62
C ILE A 31 -21.02 2.47 3.49
N VAL A 32 -21.08 3.76 3.81
CA VAL A 32 -19.90 4.64 3.74
C VAL A 32 -18.84 4.21 4.75
N VAL A 33 -19.21 3.94 6.01
CA VAL A 33 -18.28 3.47 7.04
C VAL A 33 -17.64 2.15 6.62
N PHE A 34 -18.42 1.21 6.10
CA PHE A 34 -17.92 -0.05 5.59
C PHE A 34 -16.92 0.16 4.43
N GLY A 35 -17.25 1.02 3.47
CA GLY A 35 -16.34 1.38 2.37
C GLY A 35 -15.01 1.97 2.86
N LEU A 36 -15.04 2.86 3.85
CA LEU A 36 -13.83 3.43 4.47
C LEU A 36 -12.99 2.36 5.20
N LEU A 37 -13.63 1.41 5.88
CA LEU A 37 -12.94 0.28 6.52
C LEU A 37 -12.26 -0.64 5.49
N VAL A 38 -12.93 -0.93 4.37
CA VAL A 38 -12.35 -1.71 3.27
C VAL A 38 -11.14 -0.99 2.66
N MET A 39 -11.19 0.34 2.52
CA MET A 39 -10.04 1.13 2.05
C MET A 39 -8.85 1.09 3.01
N LEU A 40 -9.07 0.94 4.31
CA LEU A 40 -8.00 0.84 5.31
C LEU A 40 -7.36 -0.55 5.37
N TYR A 41 -8.02 -1.58 4.85
CA TYR A 41 -7.54 -2.97 4.91
C TYR A 41 -6.10 -3.14 4.40
N PRO A 42 -5.71 -2.65 3.19
CA PRO A 42 -4.35 -2.82 2.70
C PRO A 42 -3.29 -2.13 3.58
N VAL A 43 -3.61 -1.00 4.19
CA VAL A 43 -2.68 -0.31 5.12
C VAL A 43 -2.46 -1.16 6.36
N VAL A 44 -3.54 -1.61 7.00
CA VAL A 44 -3.47 -2.39 8.24
C VAL A 44 -2.79 -3.73 7.99
N SER A 45 -3.16 -4.45 6.91
CA SER A 45 -2.60 -5.76 6.58
C SER A 45 -1.10 -5.67 6.26
N THR A 46 -0.67 -4.69 5.46
CA THR A 46 0.75 -4.51 5.14
C THR A 46 1.57 -4.15 6.38
N ALA A 47 1.09 -3.20 7.20
CA ALA A 47 1.77 -2.84 8.44
C ALA A 47 1.90 -4.03 9.40
N TRP A 48 0.84 -4.83 9.52
CA TRP A 48 0.81 -6.02 10.36
C TRP A 48 1.79 -7.10 9.86
N ASN A 49 1.76 -7.42 8.56
CA ASN A 49 2.61 -8.45 7.98
C ASN A 49 4.09 -8.06 8.01
N ASN A 50 4.42 -6.82 7.66
CA ASN A 50 5.79 -6.30 7.77
C ASN A 50 6.31 -6.38 9.22
N MET A 51 5.46 -6.02 10.18
CA MET A 51 5.82 -6.11 11.60
C MET A 51 6.03 -7.55 12.04
N ASN A 52 5.19 -8.49 11.58
CA ASN A 52 5.33 -9.91 11.92
C ASN A 52 6.57 -10.52 11.29
N ALA A 53 6.86 -10.23 10.01
CA ALA A 53 8.06 -10.71 9.35
C ALA A 53 9.35 -10.19 10.04
N SER A 54 9.39 -8.91 10.38
CA SER A 54 10.52 -8.35 11.14
C SER A 54 10.61 -8.89 12.58
N ARG A 55 9.49 -9.25 13.21
CA ARG A 55 9.49 -9.94 14.51
C ARG A 55 10.06 -11.36 14.38
N ALA A 56 9.68 -12.08 13.31
CA ALA A 56 10.19 -13.43 13.05
C ALA A 56 11.71 -13.41 12.81
N ALA A 57 12.23 -12.44 12.07
CA ALA A 57 13.68 -12.25 11.87
C ALA A 57 14.42 -12.00 13.20
N ARG A 58 13.86 -11.16 14.07
CA ARG A 58 14.45 -10.91 15.40
C ARG A 58 14.29 -12.09 16.35
N ALA A 59 13.17 -12.81 16.27
CA ALA A 59 12.95 -14.02 17.04
C ALA A 59 14.02 -15.09 16.68
N TYR A 60 14.34 -15.23 15.38
CA TYR A 60 15.46 -16.06 14.95
C TYR A 60 16.76 -15.65 15.64
N ALA A 61 17.11 -14.35 15.60
CA ALA A 61 18.35 -13.87 16.22
C ALA A 61 18.39 -14.06 17.75
N GLN A 62 17.24 -14.12 18.41
CA GLN A 62 17.15 -14.42 19.84
C GLN A 62 17.28 -15.93 20.09
N LEU A 63 16.52 -16.75 19.35
CA LEU A 63 16.59 -18.22 19.44
C LEU A 63 17.99 -18.73 19.10
N ASP A 64 18.63 -18.17 18.08
CA ASP A 64 20.01 -18.51 17.70
C ASP A 64 21.00 -18.28 18.84
N LYS A 65 20.80 -17.27 19.70
CA LYS A 65 21.64 -17.05 20.90
C LYS A 65 21.45 -18.14 21.93
N ASP A 66 20.24 -18.67 22.07
CA ASP A 66 19.90 -19.68 23.09
C ASP A 66 20.32 -21.09 22.67
N ILE A 67 20.61 -21.33 21.38
CA ILE A 67 21.12 -22.60 20.86
C ILE A 67 22.58 -22.81 21.37
N PRO A 68 22.90 -23.98 21.93
CA PRO A 68 24.26 -24.30 22.38
C PRO A 68 25.30 -24.17 21.25
N GLN A 69 26.51 -23.72 21.59
CA GLN A 69 27.52 -23.42 20.57
C GLN A 69 28.00 -24.67 19.80
N ASP A 70 28.02 -25.82 20.44
CA ASP A 70 28.34 -27.11 19.82
C ASP A 70 27.30 -27.51 18.76
N VAL A 71 26.03 -27.28 19.03
CA VAL A 71 24.93 -27.48 18.05
C VAL A 71 25.09 -26.54 16.85
N LYS A 72 25.36 -25.25 17.10
CA LYS A 72 25.63 -24.29 16.03
C LYS A 72 26.83 -24.67 15.18
N ASN A 73 27.93 -25.06 15.81
CA ASN A 73 29.11 -25.52 15.08
C ASN A 73 28.80 -26.75 14.22
N THR A 74 28.03 -27.71 14.76
CA THR A 74 27.64 -28.91 14.02
C THR A 74 26.76 -28.54 12.81
N GLN A 75 25.80 -27.63 12.97
CA GLN A 75 24.94 -27.17 11.87
C GLN A 75 25.76 -26.44 10.80
N TRP A 76 26.68 -25.59 11.23
CA TRP A 76 27.57 -24.86 10.35
C TRP A 76 28.46 -25.81 9.51
N GLU A 77 29.12 -26.79 10.15
CA GLU A 77 29.94 -27.78 9.47
C GLU A 77 29.11 -28.63 8.50
N ARG A 78 27.92 -29.07 8.92
CA ARG A 78 27.01 -29.83 8.05
C ARG A 78 26.58 -29.04 6.83
N ALA A 79 26.27 -27.75 6.99
CA ALA A 79 25.90 -26.88 5.89
C ALA A 79 27.04 -26.68 4.89
N HIS A 80 28.28 -26.54 5.38
CA HIS A 80 29.45 -26.49 4.51
C HIS A 80 29.68 -27.83 3.79
N ALA A 81 29.60 -28.95 4.49
CA ALA A 81 29.73 -30.28 3.87
C ALA A 81 28.64 -30.54 2.84
N TYR A 82 27.40 -30.05 3.09
CA TYR A 82 26.32 -30.10 2.12
C TYR A 82 26.67 -29.30 0.85
N ASN A 83 27.19 -28.08 0.98
CA ASN A 83 27.61 -27.26 -0.15
C ASN A 83 28.75 -27.93 -0.97
N GLU A 84 29.72 -28.50 -0.29
CA GLU A 84 30.88 -29.19 -0.92
C GLU A 84 30.44 -30.47 -1.64
N GLY A 85 29.50 -31.22 -1.09
CA GLY A 85 29.02 -32.50 -1.65
C GLY A 85 27.94 -32.38 -2.71
N ARG A 86 27.43 -31.18 -2.94
CA ARG A 86 26.29 -30.96 -3.83
C ARG A 86 26.74 -30.89 -5.29
N ASP A 87 26.08 -31.65 -6.16
CA ASP A 87 26.19 -31.45 -7.59
C ASP A 87 25.55 -30.12 -8.02
N THR A 88 26.28 -29.30 -8.76
CA THR A 88 25.78 -28.06 -9.34
C THR A 88 24.84 -28.38 -10.53
N GLY A 89 23.64 -28.82 -10.21
CA GLY A 89 22.58 -29.01 -11.20
C GLY A 89 22.11 -27.68 -11.84
N PRO A 90 21.21 -27.75 -12.81
CA PRO A 90 20.62 -26.55 -13.40
C PRO A 90 19.82 -25.78 -12.36
N ILE A 91 20.17 -24.51 -12.18
CA ILE A 91 19.40 -23.60 -11.31
C ILE A 91 18.20 -23.12 -12.12
N LEU A 92 16.99 -23.34 -11.60
CA LEU A 92 15.74 -22.91 -12.20
C LEU A 92 15.24 -21.62 -11.55
N ASP A 93 14.41 -20.90 -12.29
CA ASP A 93 13.72 -19.73 -11.73
C ASP A 93 12.92 -20.12 -10.48
N PRO A 94 13.02 -19.36 -9.35
CA PRO A 94 12.37 -19.68 -8.09
C PRO A 94 10.86 -19.91 -8.18
N TRP A 95 10.18 -19.23 -9.09
CA TRP A 95 8.74 -19.35 -9.28
C TRP A 95 8.32 -20.45 -10.26
N LEU A 96 9.27 -21.00 -11.01
CA LEU A 96 9.05 -22.13 -11.92
C LEU A 96 9.47 -23.46 -11.31
N ASN A 97 10.26 -23.43 -10.25
CA ASN A 97 10.80 -24.63 -9.61
C ASN A 97 9.73 -25.32 -8.76
N ARG A 98 9.06 -26.33 -9.33
CA ARG A 98 8.12 -27.20 -8.63
C ARG A 98 8.83 -28.45 -8.14
N ILE A 99 9.15 -28.48 -6.85
CA ILE A 99 9.81 -29.61 -6.23
C ILE A 99 8.74 -30.57 -5.70
N HIS A 100 8.88 -31.86 -5.99
CA HIS A 100 8.03 -32.88 -5.42
C HIS A 100 8.47 -33.18 -3.99
N ALA A 101 7.50 -33.24 -3.06
CA ALA A 101 7.75 -33.48 -1.63
C ALA A 101 8.45 -34.83 -1.36
N ASP A 102 8.37 -35.78 -2.29
CA ASP A 102 8.97 -37.13 -2.18
C ASP A 102 10.44 -37.19 -2.64
N ASN A 103 11.05 -36.04 -2.99
CA ASN A 103 12.45 -36.00 -3.39
C ASN A 103 13.36 -36.16 -2.13
N PRO A 104 14.17 -37.23 -2.03
CA PRO A 104 15.04 -37.44 -0.88
C PRO A 104 16.12 -36.37 -0.73
N GLU A 105 16.64 -35.82 -1.84
CA GLU A 105 17.62 -34.73 -1.81
C GLU A 105 17.00 -33.43 -1.25
N TYR A 106 15.72 -33.18 -1.57
CA TYR A 106 14.99 -32.07 -0.99
C TYR A 106 14.76 -32.27 0.51
N ALA A 107 14.47 -33.48 0.94
CA ALA A 107 14.35 -33.80 2.37
C ALA A 107 15.69 -33.59 3.10
N GLU A 108 16.83 -33.95 2.48
CA GLU A 108 18.15 -33.68 3.04
C GLU A 108 18.43 -32.18 3.15
N TYR A 109 18.07 -31.42 2.13
CA TYR A 109 18.15 -29.94 2.16
C TYR A 109 17.34 -29.35 3.31
N LEU A 110 16.10 -29.80 3.51
CA LEU A 110 15.25 -29.34 4.62
C LEU A 110 15.80 -29.66 6.00
N ASN A 111 16.70 -30.63 6.11
CA ASN A 111 17.39 -30.98 7.35
C ASN A 111 18.63 -30.12 7.64
N GLN A 112 19.02 -29.23 6.74
CA GLN A 112 20.12 -28.29 6.96
C GLN A 112 19.60 -27.04 7.66
N LEU A 113 20.36 -26.48 8.62
CA LEU A 113 20.04 -25.22 9.29
C LEU A 113 18.60 -25.16 9.83
N ASN A 114 18.09 -26.27 10.36
CA ASN A 114 16.68 -26.45 10.73
C ASN A 114 16.41 -26.43 12.24
N GLU A 115 17.34 -25.95 13.07
CA GLU A 115 17.14 -25.80 14.51
C GLU A 115 16.07 -24.75 14.86
N THR A 116 15.80 -23.88 13.94
CA THR A 116 14.70 -22.90 14.00
C THR A 116 13.88 -22.95 12.73
N GLU A 117 12.70 -22.36 12.74
CA GLU A 117 11.83 -22.29 11.55
C GLU A 117 12.49 -21.54 10.37
N ALA A 118 13.21 -20.46 10.68
CA ALA A 118 14.03 -19.76 9.68
C ALA A 118 15.45 -20.34 9.69
N MET A 119 16.05 -20.51 8.50
CA MET A 119 17.45 -20.95 8.39
C MET A 119 18.44 -19.82 8.68
N ALA A 120 18.03 -18.57 8.42
CA ALA A 120 18.87 -17.38 8.59
C ALA A 120 18.03 -16.12 8.79
N ARG A 121 18.67 -15.05 9.25
CA ARG A 121 18.15 -13.67 9.23
C ARG A 121 18.90 -12.89 8.17
N PHE A 122 18.16 -12.20 7.30
CA PHE A 122 18.69 -11.34 6.26
C PHE A 122 18.44 -9.87 6.59
N ILE A 123 19.48 -9.03 6.48
CA ILE A 123 19.40 -7.58 6.78
C ILE A 123 20.01 -6.81 5.63
N PHE A 124 19.26 -5.83 5.09
CA PHE A 124 19.75 -4.91 4.08
C PHE A 124 19.39 -3.47 4.48
N PRO A 125 20.27 -2.76 5.22
CA PRO A 125 19.93 -1.49 5.86
C PRO A 125 19.53 -0.39 4.89
N SER A 126 20.24 -0.24 3.75
CA SER A 126 20.00 0.86 2.79
C SER A 126 18.61 0.84 2.17
N ILE A 127 17.96 -0.34 2.16
CA ILE A 127 16.59 -0.51 1.65
C ILE A 127 15.58 -0.91 2.73
N ASN A 128 15.97 -0.84 4.01
CA ASN A 128 15.13 -1.16 5.17
C ASN A 128 14.51 -2.56 5.14
N VAL A 129 15.32 -3.58 4.85
CA VAL A 129 14.93 -4.98 4.88
C VAL A 129 15.56 -5.68 6.10
N ASP A 130 14.74 -6.40 6.88
CA ASP A 130 15.12 -7.24 8.01
C ASP A 130 14.10 -8.38 8.10
N LEU A 131 14.40 -9.49 7.43
CA LEU A 131 13.47 -10.56 7.15
C LEU A 131 14.10 -11.94 7.48
N PRO A 132 13.27 -12.93 7.87
CA PRO A 132 13.72 -14.31 7.99
C PRO A 132 13.94 -14.91 6.60
N VAL A 133 14.93 -15.76 6.46
CA VAL A 133 15.14 -16.64 5.31
C VAL A 133 14.63 -18.02 5.66
N LEU A 134 13.72 -18.53 4.86
CA LEU A 134 13.08 -19.83 5.06
C LEU A 134 13.52 -20.81 3.97
N HIS A 135 13.34 -22.12 4.21
CA HIS A 135 13.64 -23.14 3.21
C HIS A 135 12.67 -23.11 2.03
N GLY A 136 13.22 -23.19 0.82
CA GLY A 136 12.45 -23.29 -0.42
C GLY A 136 11.82 -21.97 -0.85
N THR A 137 11.09 -22.05 -1.96
CA THR A 137 10.48 -20.89 -2.65
C THR A 137 9.00 -21.13 -2.96
N SER A 138 8.31 -21.91 -2.11
CA SER A 138 6.87 -22.09 -2.24
C SER A 138 6.13 -20.78 -1.97
N ASP A 139 4.91 -20.65 -2.51
CA ASP A 139 4.08 -19.47 -2.25
C ASP A 139 3.86 -19.25 -0.75
N GLU A 140 3.71 -20.31 0.03
CA GLU A 140 3.58 -20.24 1.48
C GLU A 140 4.85 -19.66 2.13
N THR A 141 6.04 -20.13 1.73
CA THR A 141 7.34 -19.63 2.17
C THR A 141 7.47 -18.14 1.89
N LEU A 142 7.23 -17.75 0.64
CA LEU A 142 7.43 -16.38 0.17
C LEU A 142 6.42 -15.36 0.71
N GLN A 143 5.28 -15.82 1.22
CA GLN A 143 4.33 -14.97 1.96
C GLN A 143 4.80 -14.67 3.39
N ARG A 144 5.64 -15.51 3.98
CA ARG A 144 6.09 -15.41 5.37
C ARG A 144 7.45 -14.73 5.53
N GLY A 145 8.29 -14.77 4.49
CA GLY A 145 9.64 -14.24 4.51
C GLY A 145 10.32 -14.34 3.16
N LEU A 146 11.63 -14.34 3.20
CA LEU A 146 12.46 -14.67 2.04
C LEU A 146 12.62 -16.18 1.93
N GLY A 147 12.77 -16.68 0.72
CA GLY A 147 12.99 -18.10 0.46
C GLY A 147 14.42 -18.33 -0.02
N HIS A 148 15.07 -19.35 0.51
CA HIS A 148 16.31 -19.86 -0.05
C HIS A 148 15.99 -20.83 -1.19
N LEU A 149 16.58 -20.60 -2.35
CA LEU A 149 16.32 -21.42 -3.54
C LEU A 149 17.01 -22.78 -3.41
N TYR A 150 16.20 -23.84 -3.31
CA TYR A 150 16.72 -25.21 -3.41
C TYR A 150 17.49 -25.41 -4.73
N GLY A 151 18.64 -26.05 -4.67
CA GLY A 151 19.54 -26.19 -5.80
C GLY A 151 20.64 -25.11 -5.85
N SER A 152 20.59 -24.07 -5.01
CA SER A 152 21.70 -23.16 -4.76
C SER A 152 22.43 -23.53 -3.46
N ASP A 153 23.62 -22.98 -3.22
CA ASP A 153 24.39 -23.23 -2.01
C ASP A 153 23.71 -22.57 -0.81
N LEU A 154 23.77 -23.26 0.37
CA LEU A 154 23.27 -22.73 1.62
C LEU A 154 23.97 -21.42 2.00
N PRO A 155 23.30 -20.47 2.67
CA PRO A 155 23.84 -19.13 2.93
C PRO A 155 24.82 -19.09 4.10
N VAL A 156 25.79 -20.00 4.09
CA VAL A 156 26.87 -20.09 5.08
C VAL A 156 28.20 -19.54 4.55
N GLY A 157 28.22 -19.04 3.31
CA GLY A 157 29.42 -18.57 2.66
C GLY A 157 30.34 -19.70 2.25
N GLY A 158 31.53 -19.34 1.78
CA GLY A 158 32.58 -20.25 1.35
C GLY A 158 33.07 -19.99 -0.07
N VAL A 159 34.32 -20.27 -0.30
CA VAL A 159 34.92 -20.06 -1.62
C VAL A 159 34.33 -21.02 -2.65
N GLY A 160 33.87 -20.48 -3.75
CA GLY A 160 33.21 -21.25 -4.81
C GLY A 160 31.72 -21.47 -4.59
N THR A 161 31.09 -20.82 -3.61
CA THR A 161 29.66 -20.95 -3.33
C THR A 161 28.84 -19.78 -3.90
N HIS A 162 27.59 -20.06 -4.24
CA HIS A 162 26.61 -19.06 -4.66
C HIS A 162 25.23 -19.36 -4.08
N SER A 163 24.84 -18.63 -3.05
CA SER A 163 23.53 -18.76 -2.42
C SER A 163 22.51 -17.83 -3.09
N ILE A 164 21.29 -18.33 -3.28
CA ILE A 164 20.22 -17.58 -3.92
C ILE A 164 19.08 -17.38 -2.92
N ILE A 165 18.78 -16.10 -2.65
CA ILE A 165 17.67 -15.70 -1.76
C ILE A 165 16.64 -14.92 -2.57
N THR A 166 15.40 -15.36 -2.51
CA THR A 166 14.31 -14.75 -3.27
C THR A 166 13.23 -14.19 -2.36
N GLY A 167 12.58 -13.14 -2.83
CA GLY A 167 11.45 -12.53 -2.15
C GLY A 167 10.48 -11.90 -3.14
N HIS A 168 9.22 -11.89 -2.76
CA HIS A 168 8.19 -11.25 -3.58
C HIS A 168 8.37 -9.74 -3.68
N THR A 169 7.87 -9.18 -4.80
CA THR A 169 7.57 -7.76 -4.99
C THR A 169 6.13 -7.62 -5.48
N GLY A 170 5.48 -6.50 -5.13
CA GLY A 170 4.13 -6.21 -5.58
C GLY A 170 3.03 -6.93 -4.81
N LEU A 171 3.29 -7.46 -3.62
CA LEU A 171 2.24 -7.98 -2.76
C LEU A 171 1.39 -6.84 -2.20
N SER A 172 0.06 -7.03 -2.22
CA SER A 172 -0.88 -6.02 -1.70
C SER A 172 -0.87 -5.87 -0.18
N ASN A 173 -0.26 -6.83 0.53
CA ASN A 173 -0.29 -6.96 1.99
C ASN A 173 1.08 -7.11 2.64
N SER A 174 2.18 -6.98 1.90
CA SER A 174 3.55 -7.07 2.44
C SER A 174 4.52 -6.35 1.53
N THR A 175 5.61 -5.82 2.10
CA THR A 175 6.64 -5.08 1.34
C THR A 175 7.76 -5.98 0.82
N MET A 176 8.15 -7.02 1.55
CA MET A 176 9.22 -7.96 1.20
C MET A 176 10.40 -7.29 0.44
N PHE A 177 10.60 -7.63 -0.86
CA PHE A 177 11.64 -7.09 -1.72
C PHE A 177 11.18 -5.93 -2.64
N ASP A 178 10.06 -5.25 -2.33
CA ASP A 178 9.61 -4.07 -3.10
C ASP A 178 10.70 -3.01 -3.26
N HIS A 179 11.55 -2.88 -2.25
CA HIS A 179 12.62 -1.88 -2.25
C HIS A 179 13.93 -2.38 -2.87
N LEU A 180 14.02 -3.64 -3.31
CA LEU A 180 15.25 -4.16 -3.92
C LEU A 180 15.66 -3.37 -5.17
N THR A 181 14.70 -2.77 -5.87
CA THR A 181 14.96 -1.85 -7.00
C THR A 181 15.71 -0.58 -6.62
N LYS A 182 15.83 -0.26 -5.33
CA LYS A 182 16.57 0.90 -4.82
C LYS A 182 18.02 0.56 -4.45
N ALA A 183 18.39 -0.73 -4.44
CA ALA A 183 19.75 -1.17 -4.18
C ALA A 183 20.73 -0.59 -5.20
N ARG A 184 21.95 -0.35 -4.77
CA ARG A 184 23.04 0.19 -5.58
C ARG A 184 24.30 -0.64 -5.40
N GLU A 185 25.13 -0.68 -6.40
CA GLU A 185 26.47 -1.23 -6.27
C GLU A 185 27.24 -0.48 -5.16
N GLY A 186 27.92 -1.25 -4.31
CA GLY A 186 28.57 -0.77 -3.10
C GLY A 186 27.73 -0.81 -1.84
N ASP A 187 26.40 -1.01 -1.92
CA ASP A 187 25.56 -1.24 -0.75
C ASP A 187 25.93 -2.56 -0.05
N ALA A 188 25.85 -2.58 1.29
CA ALA A 188 26.12 -3.78 2.06
C ALA A 188 24.84 -4.43 2.58
N PHE A 189 24.76 -5.76 2.49
CA PHE A 189 23.76 -6.57 3.16
C PHE A 189 24.40 -7.66 3.99
N TYR A 190 23.64 -8.22 4.94
CA TYR A 190 24.17 -9.10 5.97
C TYR A 190 23.29 -10.33 6.13
N ILE A 191 23.93 -11.45 6.48
CA ILE A 191 23.27 -12.72 6.81
C ILE A 191 23.74 -13.16 8.19
N GLN A 192 22.79 -13.43 9.08
CA GLN A 192 23.05 -14.09 10.36
C GLN A 192 22.52 -15.52 10.27
N VAL A 193 23.40 -16.48 10.46
CA VAL A 193 23.10 -17.91 10.30
C VAL A 193 23.91 -18.74 11.28
N SER A 194 23.26 -19.59 12.07
CA SER A 194 23.88 -20.53 13.01
C SER A 194 24.99 -19.89 13.87
N GLY A 195 24.74 -18.74 14.47
CA GLY A 195 25.67 -17.98 15.29
C GLY A 195 26.73 -17.18 14.52
N HIS A 196 26.84 -17.36 13.22
CA HIS A 196 27.79 -16.64 12.36
C HIS A 196 27.14 -15.43 11.72
N ARG A 197 27.98 -14.46 11.35
CA ARG A 197 27.56 -13.22 10.69
C ARG A 197 28.38 -13.03 9.43
N LEU A 198 27.72 -12.83 8.31
CA LEU A 198 28.34 -12.66 7.01
C LEU A 198 27.95 -11.28 6.45
N LYS A 199 28.87 -10.65 5.75
CA LYS A 199 28.67 -9.37 5.06
C LYS A 199 28.96 -9.54 3.58
N TYR A 200 28.05 -9.03 2.75
CA TYR A 200 28.18 -8.99 1.32
C TYR A 200 28.06 -7.56 0.83
N VAL A 201 28.83 -7.19 -0.19
CA VAL A 201 28.76 -5.90 -0.86
C VAL A 201 28.25 -6.12 -2.27
N VAL A 202 27.21 -5.37 -2.65
CA VAL A 202 26.60 -5.45 -3.99
C VAL A 202 27.63 -5.08 -5.05
N ASP A 203 27.86 -5.97 -6.00
CA ASP A 203 28.82 -5.82 -7.10
C ASP A 203 28.14 -5.91 -8.49
N GLN A 204 26.89 -6.36 -8.56
CA GLN A 204 26.18 -6.51 -9.82
C GLN A 204 24.68 -6.34 -9.61
N ILE A 205 24.05 -5.57 -10.50
CA ILE A 205 22.59 -5.43 -10.59
C ILE A 205 22.19 -5.65 -12.05
N LYS A 206 21.33 -6.66 -12.29
CA LYS A 206 20.84 -7.02 -13.62
C LYS A 206 19.34 -7.25 -13.65
N VAL A 207 18.73 -6.97 -14.79
CA VAL A 207 17.37 -7.38 -15.10
C VAL A 207 17.44 -8.41 -16.22
N VAL A 208 16.88 -9.59 -15.95
CA VAL A 208 16.96 -10.75 -16.86
C VAL A 208 15.59 -11.36 -17.09
N LEU A 209 15.45 -12.19 -18.10
CA LEU A 209 14.25 -13.00 -18.29
C LEU A 209 14.25 -14.20 -17.32
N PRO A 210 13.08 -14.78 -16.99
CA PRO A 210 12.97 -15.88 -16.02
C PRO A 210 13.79 -17.13 -16.37
N HIS A 211 14.07 -17.36 -17.67
CA HIS A 211 14.86 -18.52 -18.13
C HIS A 211 16.38 -18.24 -18.22
N GLU A 212 16.80 -16.99 -18.02
CA GLU A 212 18.20 -16.60 -18.02
C GLU A 212 18.77 -16.76 -16.61
N THR A 213 19.32 -17.94 -16.33
CA THR A 213 19.82 -18.33 -14.99
C THR A 213 21.34 -18.49 -14.93
N ASP A 214 22.07 -18.14 -15.98
CA ASP A 214 23.54 -18.31 -16.04
C ASP A 214 24.28 -17.49 -14.94
N ASP A 215 23.77 -16.30 -14.62
CA ASP A 215 24.33 -15.45 -13.55
C ASP A 215 24.14 -16.04 -12.13
N LEU A 216 23.39 -17.12 -11.98
CA LEU A 216 23.09 -17.77 -10.69
C LEU A 216 24.05 -18.93 -10.37
N ARG A 217 24.93 -19.29 -11.31
CA ARG A 217 25.88 -20.39 -11.13
C ARG A 217 27.03 -19.99 -10.21
N PRO A 218 27.54 -20.92 -9.39
CA PRO A 218 28.77 -20.70 -8.64
C PRO A 218 29.94 -20.35 -9.54
N VAL A 219 30.77 -19.41 -9.08
CA VAL A 219 31.99 -19.00 -9.79
C VAL A 219 33.21 -19.43 -8.97
N PRO A 220 34.17 -20.14 -9.54
CA PRO A 220 35.35 -20.56 -8.84
C PRO A 220 36.06 -19.38 -8.12
N ASN A 221 36.50 -19.62 -6.87
CA ASN A 221 37.19 -18.64 -6.04
C ASN A 221 36.34 -17.39 -5.65
N GLN A 222 35.05 -17.43 -5.83
CA GLN A 222 34.14 -16.38 -5.38
C GLN A 222 33.20 -16.92 -4.31
N ASP A 223 32.72 -16.03 -3.46
CA ASP A 223 31.64 -16.28 -2.51
C ASP A 223 30.55 -15.25 -2.79
N TYR A 224 29.44 -15.71 -3.36
CA TYR A 224 28.36 -14.87 -3.81
C TYR A 224 27.03 -15.18 -3.12
N VAL A 225 26.24 -14.13 -2.95
CA VAL A 225 24.82 -14.23 -2.67
C VAL A 225 24.07 -13.37 -3.68
N THR A 226 23.09 -13.94 -4.38
CA THR A 226 22.21 -13.19 -5.27
C THR A 226 20.80 -13.12 -4.70
N LEU A 227 20.29 -11.91 -4.62
CA LEU A 227 18.91 -11.60 -4.24
C LEU A 227 18.06 -11.52 -5.50
N ILE A 228 16.92 -12.22 -5.52
CA ILE A 228 16.04 -12.26 -6.68
C ILE A 228 14.65 -11.75 -6.32
N THR A 229 14.11 -10.88 -7.18
CA THR A 229 12.69 -10.51 -7.13
C THR A 229 12.12 -10.30 -8.53
N CYS A 230 10.79 -10.24 -8.63
CA CYS A 230 10.12 -9.94 -9.89
C CYS A 230 10.17 -8.44 -10.24
N THR A 231 10.22 -8.12 -11.53
CA THR A 231 10.21 -6.74 -12.04
C THR A 231 9.59 -6.71 -13.46
N PRO A 232 9.00 -5.59 -13.94
CA PRO A 232 8.60 -4.39 -13.20
C PRO A 232 7.51 -4.66 -12.17
N TYR A 233 7.39 -3.79 -11.17
CA TYR A 233 6.40 -3.90 -10.09
C TYR A 233 4.97 -4.15 -10.63
N GLY A 234 4.33 -5.22 -10.16
CA GLY A 234 2.97 -5.60 -10.56
C GLY A 234 2.84 -6.25 -11.95
N ILE A 235 3.88 -6.18 -12.82
CA ILE A 235 3.90 -6.82 -14.15
C ILE A 235 4.65 -8.15 -14.10
N ASN A 236 5.80 -8.20 -13.40
CA ASN A 236 6.53 -9.42 -13.03
C ASN A 236 7.05 -10.26 -14.21
N THR A 237 7.29 -9.62 -15.36
CA THR A 237 7.77 -10.30 -16.58
C THR A 237 9.25 -10.66 -16.56
N HIS A 238 10.03 -9.96 -15.75
CA HIS A 238 11.48 -10.13 -15.63
C HIS A 238 11.86 -10.44 -14.18
N ARG A 239 13.14 -10.72 -13.97
CA ARG A 239 13.76 -10.89 -12.65
C ARG A 239 14.81 -9.81 -12.45
N LEU A 240 14.79 -9.17 -11.29
CA LEU A 240 15.85 -8.30 -10.81
C LEU A 240 16.81 -9.17 -10.00
N LEU A 241 18.06 -9.22 -10.42
CA LEU A 241 19.15 -9.88 -9.73
C LEU A 241 20.04 -8.81 -9.08
N VAL A 242 20.25 -8.91 -7.77
CA VAL A 242 21.18 -8.08 -7.01
C VAL A 242 22.18 -9.01 -6.36
N ARG A 243 23.40 -9.08 -6.94
CA ARG A 243 24.46 -9.95 -6.45
C ARG A 243 25.40 -9.18 -5.52
N GLY A 244 25.86 -9.83 -4.46
CA GLY A 244 26.92 -9.34 -3.63
C GLY A 244 28.02 -10.40 -3.45
N HIS A 245 29.26 -9.94 -3.29
CA HIS A 245 30.40 -10.75 -2.92
C HIS A 245 30.72 -10.60 -1.43
N GLN A 246 31.22 -11.67 -0.81
CA GLN A 246 31.56 -11.65 0.60
C GLN A 246 32.75 -10.71 0.88
N VAL A 247 32.63 -9.97 1.97
CA VAL A 247 33.71 -9.14 2.51
C VAL A 247 33.83 -9.33 4.02
N PRO A 248 35.01 -9.09 4.62
CA PRO A 248 35.17 -9.16 6.06
C PRO A 248 34.28 -8.17 6.79
N LEU A 249 33.74 -8.58 7.95
CA LEU A 249 33.04 -7.70 8.88
C LEU A 249 34.04 -6.74 9.55
N ASN A 250 33.55 -5.54 9.86
CA ASN A 250 34.26 -4.57 10.68
C ASN A 250 33.47 -4.27 11.98
N GLU A 251 34.07 -3.56 12.93
CA GLU A 251 33.45 -3.28 14.23
C GLU A 251 32.12 -2.47 14.09
N ALA A 252 32.02 -1.61 13.08
CA ALA A 252 30.78 -0.83 12.85
C ALA A 252 29.61 -1.70 12.37
N ASP A 253 29.88 -2.85 11.76
CA ASP A 253 28.85 -3.77 11.29
C ASP A 253 28.07 -4.43 12.44
N ASP A 254 28.63 -4.47 13.67
CA ASP A 254 27.93 -5.04 14.83
C ASP A 254 26.67 -4.26 15.19
N GLU A 255 26.64 -2.96 14.95
CA GLU A 255 25.45 -2.13 15.18
C GLU A 255 24.28 -2.54 14.29
N VAL A 256 24.55 -2.98 13.06
CA VAL A 256 23.52 -3.42 12.10
C VAL A 256 22.69 -4.57 12.67
N PHE A 257 23.33 -5.52 13.33
CA PHE A 257 22.64 -6.68 13.90
C PHE A 257 21.82 -6.35 15.15
N GLN A 258 22.12 -5.22 15.80
CA GLN A 258 21.42 -4.74 17.00
C GLN A 258 20.24 -3.82 16.63
N GLN A 259 20.35 -3.09 15.52
CA GLN A 259 19.31 -2.18 15.05
C GLN A 259 18.14 -2.94 14.41
N THR A 260 16.99 -2.28 14.37
CA THR A 260 15.82 -2.79 13.67
C THR A 260 15.73 -2.14 12.30
N HIS A 261 15.85 -2.93 11.26
CA HIS A 261 15.76 -2.50 9.87
C HIS A 261 14.50 -3.09 9.24
N GLY A 262 13.33 -2.68 9.65
CA GLY A 262 12.11 -3.18 9.05
C GLY A 262 11.52 -2.21 8.04
N ALA A 263 10.73 -2.72 7.09
CA ALA A 263 9.99 -1.88 6.17
C ALA A 263 9.08 -0.93 6.95
N GLY A 264 9.42 0.35 6.92
CA GLY A 264 8.62 1.41 7.51
C GLY A 264 7.32 1.65 6.75
N TRP A 265 6.59 2.65 7.18
CA TRP A 265 5.38 3.10 6.49
C TRP A 265 5.72 3.55 5.08
N GLN A 266 4.98 3.06 4.09
CA GLN A 266 5.12 3.42 2.69
C GLN A 266 4.39 4.75 2.42
N TRP A 267 4.87 5.55 1.46
CA TRP A 267 4.26 6.84 1.11
C TRP A 267 2.77 6.72 0.74
N TRP A 268 2.38 5.64 0.05
CA TRP A 268 0.99 5.39 -0.34
C TRP A 268 0.06 5.12 0.87
N MET A 269 0.58 4.60 1.99
CA MET A 269 -0.18 4.42 3.23
C MET A 269 -0.60 5.77 3.80
N TYR A 270 0.31 6.76 3.82
CA TYR A 270 0.00 8.12 4.26
C TYR A 270 -1.04 8.77 3.34
N THR A 271 -0.89 8.64 1.99
CA THR A 271 -1.86 9.20 1.04
C THR A 271 -3.23 8.58 1.23
N LEU A 272 -3.32 7.28 1.43
CA LEU A 272 -4.60 6.59 1.64
C LEU A 272 -5.25 7.00 2.97
N LEU A 273 -4.46 7.16 4.04
CA LEU A 273 -4.97 7.69 5.32
C LEU A 273 -5.53 9.12 5.18
N VAL A 274 -4.83 9.98 4.44
CA VAL A 274 -5.32 11.35 4.16
C VAL A 274 -6.63 11.30 3.38
N VAL A 275 -6.74 10.46 2.35
CA VAL A 275 -7.98 10.29 1.57
C VAL A 275 -9.13 9.82 2.47
N VAL A 276 -8.90 8.80 3.30
CA VAL A 276 -9.91 8.30 4.25
C VAL A 276 -10.33 9.39 5.24
N LEU A 277 -9.38 10.18 5.75
CA LEU A 277 -9.67 11.29 6.67
C LEU A 277 -10.52 12.36 5.98
N VAL A 278 -10.17 12.75 4.76
CA VAL A 278 -10.93 13.76 3.98
C VAL A 278 -12.34 13.26 3.68
N LEU A 279 -12.48 12.03 3.20
CA LEU A 279 -13.79 11.44 2.93
C LEU A 279 -14.62 11.29 4.21
N GLY A 280 -14.01 10.85 5.30
CA GLY A 280 -14.67 10.71 6.61
C GLY A 280 -15.14 12.05 7.18
N THR A 281 -14.31 13.09 7.10
CA THR A 281 -14.69 14.45 7.55
C THR A 281 -15.76 15.07 6.67
N ALA A 282 -15.65 14.91 5.35
CA ALA A 282 -16.68 15.39 4.40
C ALA A 282 -18.02 14.69 4.66
N PHE A 283 -18.00 13.38 4.90
CA PHE A 283 -19.18 12.62 5.22
C PHE A 283 -19.78 13.03 6.58
N ALA A 284 -18.95 13.18 7.61
CA ALA A 284 -19.40 13.66 8.93
C ALA A 284 -20.03 15.05 8.85
N TRP A 285 -19.41 15.96 8.08
CA TRP A 285 -19.96 17.30 7.81
C TRP A 285 -21.29 17.23 7.07
N TRP A 286 -21.40 16.35 6.04
CA TRP A 286 -22.64 16.15 5.32
C TRP A 286 -23.76 15.62 6.21
N VAL A 287 -23.50 14.62 7.06
CA VAL A 287 -24.47 14.09 8.03
C VAL A 287 -24.89 15.16 9.05
N TRP A 288 -23.93 15.93 9.55
CA TRP A 288 -24.21 17.03 10.47
C TRP A 288 -25.11 18.09 9.83
N ARG A 289 -24.81 18.48 8.58
CA ARG A 289 -25.62 19.43 7.83
C ARG A 289 -27.05 18.91 7.58
N GLN A 290 -27.21 17.62 7.25
CA GLN A 290 -28.52 17.01 7.06
C GLN A 290 -29.36 17.06 8.33
N ARG A 291 -28.77 16.75 9.50
CA ARG A 291 -29.44 16.83 10.80
C ARG A 291 -29.90 18.26 11.13
N GLN A 292 -29.07 19.26 10.84
CA GLN A 292 -29.47 20.66 11.08
C GLN A 292 -30.64 21.11 10.19
N MET A 293 -30.73 20.61 8.97
CA MET A 293 -31.89 20.94 8.10
C MET A 293 -33.16 20.28 8.59
N GLU A 294 -33.12 19.08 9.14
CA GLU A 294 -34.28 18.40 9.72
C GLU A 294 -34.75 19.10 11.01
N ASP A 295 -33.86 19.57 11.87
CA ASP A 295 -34.20 20.31 13.09
C ASP A 295 -34.82 21.71 12.79
N SER A 296 -34.50 22.29 11.65
CA SER A 296 -35.06 23.60 11.23
C SER A 296 -36.49 23.50 10.73
N ASP A 297 -36.86 22.40 10.09
CA ASP A 297 -38.20 22.16 9.58
C ASP A 297 -39.22 21.85 10.71
N ASP A 298 -38.76 21.23 11.80
CA ASP A 298 -39.63 20.94 12.95
C ASP A 298 -39.96 22.20 13.79
N THR A 299 -39.15 23.28 13.70
CA THR A 299 -39.37 24.54 14.46
C THR A 299 -40.38 25.49 13.78
N PHE A 300 -40.63 25.37 12.47
CA PHE A 300 -41.59 26.20 11.72
C PHE A 300 -43.02 25.64 11.70
N GLY A 301 -43.22 24.43 12.26
CA GLY A 301 -44.53 23.75 12.25
C GLY A 301 -45.41 24.01 13.48
N GLU A 302 -44.88 24.58 14.55
CA GLU A 302 -45.59 24.69 15.84
C GLU A 302 -46.25 26.08 16.10
N ASP A 303 -45.91 27.12 15.33
CA ASP A 303 -46.40 28.50 15.61
C ASP A 303 -47.65 28.93 14.86
N ASN A 304 -48.39 28.03 14.19
CA ASN A 304 -49.56 28.41 13.39
C ASN A 304 -50.89 27.78 13.84
N TYR A 305 -51.09 27.49 15.14
CA TYR A 305 -52.39 27.01 15.64
C TYR A 305 -52.75 27.62 17.00
N ASP A 306 -52.83 28.97 17.04
CA ASP A 306 -53.63 29.69 18.00
C ASP A 306 -54.46 30.74 17.24
N GLY A 307 -55.50 30.25 16.63
CA GLY A 307 -56.56 31.08 16.08
C GLY A 307 -57.63 31.30 17.09
N ASP A 308 -57.57 32.45 17.74
CA ASP A 308 -58.64 32.98 18.56
C ASP A 308 -59.93 33.04 17.79
N VAL A 309 -60.88 32.22 18.23
CA VAL A 309 -62.31 32.39 17.92
C VAL A 309 -62.85 33.46 18.87
N ALA A 310 -62.95 34.68 18.40
CA ALA A 310 -63.78 35.70 19.06
C ALA A 310 -65.09 35.87 18.30
N GLU A 311 -66.13 35.47 18.98
CA GLU A 311 -67.54 35.70 18.61
C GLU A 311 -67.86 37.19 18.55
N ASP A 312 -68.67 37.54 17.53
CA ASP A 312 -69.77 38.52 17.38
C ASP A 312 -69.84 39.74 18.34
N SER A 313 -69.91 40.88 17.72
CA SER A 313 -71.09 41.74 17.88
C SER A 313 -71.12 42.81 16.81
N PHE A 314 -72.26 42.81 16.14
CA PHE A 314 -72.82 43.92 15.36
C PHE A 314 -72.88 45.17 16.21
N ASP A 315 -72.44 46.33 15.68
CA ASP A 315 -73.28 47.50 15.51
C ASP A 315 -72.52 48.66 14.81
N ASN A 316 -73.09 49.01 13.71
CA ASN A 316 -73.53 50.27 13.19
C ASN A 316 -72.76 51.59 13.40
N TYR A 317 -72.69 52.29 12.32
CA TYR A 317 -72.87 53.74 12.10
C TYR A 317 -71.69 54.57 11.59
N HIS A 318 -71.90 55.00 10.33
CA HIS A 318 -71.65 56.32 9.73
C HIS A 318 -70.30 57.05 9.86
N GLY A 319 -69.83 57.35 8.67
CA GLY A 319 -69.77 58.77 8.24
C GLY A 319 -68.36 59.37 8.11
N ASN A 320 -68.17 59.86 6.91
CA ASN A 320 -67.45 61.08 6.49
C ASN A 320 -65.92 61.11 6.46
N GLN A 321 -65.49 61.17 5.23
CA GLN A 321 -64.90 62.32 4.55
C GLN A 321 -63.58 62.92 5.04
N ALA A 322 -62.66 62.96 4.05
CA ALA A 322 -61.74 64.07 3.77
C ALA A 322 -60.51 64.20 4.70
N ASP A 323 -59.44 64.32 4.25
CA ASP A 323 -58.69 65.20 3.44
C ASP A 323 -57.18 65.05 3.70
N GLU A 324 -56.46 65.11 2.67
CA GLU A 324 -55.26 65.88 2.38
C GLU A 324 -53.98 65.73 3.20
N SER A 325 -53.06 65.60 2.34
CA SER A 325 -51.72 66.29 2.30
C SER A 325 -50.58 65.72 3.12
N ALA A 326 -49.71 65.33 2.41
CA ALA A 326 -48.49 65.99 1.96
C ALA A 326 -47.19 65.70 2.75
N THR A 327 -46.26 65.46 1.91
CA THR A 327 -44.81 65.79 2.03
C THR A 327 -43.94 65.00 2.99
N SER A 328 -42.98 64.41 2.54
CA SER A 328 -41.79 64.70 1.76
C SER A 328 -40.53 64.28 2.51
N HIS A 329 -39.60 63.89 1.73
CA HIS A 329 -38.14 63.91 1.95
C HIS A 329 -37.50 62.66 2.57
N ARG A 330 -36.79 62.03 1.75
CA ARG A 330 -35.41 62.24 1.25
C ARG A 330 -34.40 61.29 1.86
N ALA A 331 -33.87 60.52 0.98
CA ALA A 331 -32.46 60.39 0.60
C ALA A 331 -31.64 59.51 1.58
N GLY A 332 -30.86 58.65 1.22
CA GLY A 332 -30.00 58.40 0.11
C GLY A 332 -28.91 57.48 0.59
N GLY A 333 -28.31 56.78 -0.29
CA GLY A 333 -27.04 56.18 0.04
C GLY A 333 -26.72 54.87 -0.63
N ARG A 334 -26.50 54.95 -1.93
CA ARG A 334 -25.75 53.95 -2.70
C ARG A 334 -24.27 54.05 -2.29
N HIS A 335 -23.62 52.92 -2.02
CA HIS A 335 -22.21 52.78 -2.31
C HIS A 335 -21.90 51.44 -2.98
N ARG A 336 -21.70 51.60 -4.27
CA ARG A 336 -21.04 50.70 -5.21
C ARG A 336 -19.53 50.98 -5.17
N ARG A 337 -18.67 50.00 -5.02
CA ARG A 337 -17.25 50.07 -5.36
C ARG A 337 -16.85 48.75 -6.01
N THR A 338 -16.82 48.68 -7.27
CA THR A 338 -15.78 48.79 -8.35
C THR A 338 -14.39 48.30 -7.93
N ARG A 339 -14.09 47.16 -8.44
CA ARG A 339 -13.08 46.71 -9.42
C ARG A 339 -11.79 47.54 -9.46
N LYS A 340 -10.68 46.91 -9.15
CA LYS A 340 -9.40 47.28 -9.75
C LYS A 340 -8.65 46.05 -10.22
N ARG A 341 -8.55 45.94 -11.52
CA ARG A 341 -7.64 45.22 -12.37
C ARG A 341 -6.36 46.06 -12.47
N THR A 342 -5.19 45.45 -12.29
CA THR A 342 -3.92 45.99 -12.77
C THR A 342 -3.20 44.90 -13.56
N GLU A 343 -3.21 45.13 -14.86
CA GLU A 343 -2.21 44.66 -15.82
C GLU A 343 -0.97 45.54 -15.74
N LYS A 344 0.18 44.92 -15.93
CA LYS A 344 1.34 45.43 -16.69
C LYS A 344 2.37 44.31 -16.70
N SER A 345 2.61 43.70 -17.83
CA SER A 345 3.37 44.03 -19.04
C SER A 345 4.87 44.09 -18.82
N ASP A 346 5.48 43.24 -19.55
CA ASP A 346 6.57 43.42 -20.55
C ASP A 346 7.96 43.40 -19.97
N SER A 347 8.89 42.71 -20.49
CA SER A 347 9.48 42.69 -21.82
C SER A 347 10.63 41.67 -21.86
N SER A 348 10.67 40.81 -22.86
CA SER A 348 11.61 40.87 -24.01
C SER A 348 13.05 40.43 -23.72
N GLN A 349 13.50 39.55 -24.42
CA GLN A 349 14.25 39.39 -25.67
C GLN A 349 15.18 38.21 -25.55
N SER A 350 15.10 37.25 -26.37
CA SER A 350 15.62 37.01 -27.71
C SER A 350 17.05 36.48 -27.73
N GLN A 351 17.23 35.43 -28.43
CA GLN A 351 18.10 35.10 -29.56
C GLN A 351 18.48 33.62 -29.48
N SER A 352 17.98 32.78 -30.34
CA SER A 352 18.41 32.44 -31.71
C SER A 352 19.75 31.70 -31.79
N ALA A 353 19.66 30.52 -32.30
CA ALA A 353 20.27 29.97 -33.50
C ALA A 353 20.22 28.44 -33.43
N SER A 354 19.49 27.81 -34.34
CA SER A 354 19.99 27.14 -35.57
C SER A 354 20.98 26.02 -35.25
N GLY A 355 20.76 24.84 -35.68
CA GLY A 355 20.26 24.28 -36.84
C GLY A 355 20.51 22.78 -36.89
N GLN A 356 19.78 22.19 -37.76
CA GLN A 356 20.08 21.07 -38.63
C GLN A 356 20.07 19.65 -38.08
N ASP A 357 19.00 18.97 -38.38
CA ASP A 357 18.84 17.87 -39.41
C ASP A 357 19.85 16.72 -39.29
N GLY A 358 19.28 15.57 -39.15
CA GLY A 358 19.92 14.31 -39.33
C GLY A 358 18.95 13.17 -39.06
N ASP A 359 18.04 12.96 -40.02
CA ASP A 359 17.37 11.70 -40.25
C ASP A 359 18.44 10.62 -40.38
N ASP A 360 18.26 9.52 -39.71
CA ASP A 360 18.59 8.20 -40.26
C ASP A 360 17.70 7.17 -39.55
N GLU A 361 16.67 6.83 -40.27
CA GLU A 361 15.92 5.59 -40.20
C GLU A 361 16.80 4.41 -40.49
N ASP A 362 16.38 3.28 -39.96
CA ASP A 362 16.39 1.96 -40.55
C ASP A 362 17.48 0.96 -40.23
N LEU A 363 16.93 -0.21 -39.95
CA LEU A 363 17.33 -1.55 -40.29
C LEU A 363 18.45 -2.21 -39.51
N TRP A 364 18.00 -3.16 -38.66
CA TRP A 364 18.62 -4.49 -38.60
C TRP A 364 17.63 -5.53 -38.15
N TRP A 365 16.79 -5.96 -39.07
CA TRP A 365 16.17 -7.28 -39.10
C TRP A 365 16.46 -7.87 -40.47
N GLU A 366 17.29 -8.85 -40.54
CA GLU A 366 17.10 -10.03 -41.42
C GLU A 366 18.32 -10.92 -41.44
N HIS A 367 18.08 -12.20 -41.18
CA HIS A 367 18.66 -13.45 -41.67
C HIS A 367 20.17 -13.70 -41.53
N ASP A 368 20.50 -14.86 -40.97
CA ASP A 368 20.77 -16.02 -41.81
C ASP A 368 20.69 -17.33 -41.03
N ASN A 369 19.98 -18.26 -41.65
CA ASN A 369 20.13 -19.69 -41.53
C ASN A 369 21.50 -20.11 -42.08
N ASP A 370 22.22 -20.95 -41.30
CA ASP A 370 22.78 -22.22 -41.76
C ASP A 370 23.17 -23.06 -40.53
#